data_d67f106abe4373079d1994eadd2c5fdb
#
_entry.id   d67f106abe4373079d1994eadd2c5fdb
#
_cell.length_a   1.000
_cell.length_b   1.000
_cell.length_c   1.000
_cell.angle_alpha   90.00
_cell.angle_beta   90.00
_cell.angle_gamma   90.00
#
_symmetry.space_group_name_H-M   'P 1'
#
loop_
_entity.id
_entity.type
_entity.pdbx_description
1 polymer ?
#
loop_
_entity_poly.entity_id
_entity_poly.type
_entity_poly.pdbx_seq_one_letter_code
_entity_poly.pdbx_strand_id
1 'polypeptide(L)'
;MTEAFICDYIRTPIGRYGGALASMRADDLGAIPIRALVQRNPQLDTSTVDEVILGCANQAGEDNRNVARMSALLAGLPIEVPGTTINRLCGSGMDAVIAATRAIKAGEIDLAIAGGVESMSRAPFVMPKADHAFSRTPEVFDSTIGWRFVNLVMEAQYGVDSMPETAENVAETFGISRADQDAFALRSQKRAMKARDRLRQEIVVVKIAPRKGPSVLFEEDEHPRETSAAKLAALNAPFRKGGSVTAGNASGVNDGAAALIIASEVAVKRNDLTPIARILGGATAGLAPR
;
A
#
# COMPACT_ATOMS: atom_id res chain seq x y z
N MET A 1 11.08 -23.33 18.02
CA MET A 1 11.00 -22.30 16.96
C MET A 1 10.57 -21.00 17.63
N THR A 2 11.23 -19.92 17.35
CA THR A 2 10.89 -18.59 17.86
C THR A 2 9.55 -18.15 17.30
N GLU A 3 8.68 -17.60 18.13
CA GLU A 3 7.39 -17.05 17.67
C GLU A 3 7.54 -15.57 17.30
N ALA A 4 6.70 -15.09 16.40
CA ALA A 4 6.68 -13.71 15.98
C ALA A 4 5.31 -13.06 16.32
N PHE A 5 5.36 -11.87 16.88
CA PHE A 5 4.19 -11.16 17.37
C PHE A 5 4.06 -9.77 16.72
N ILE A 6 2.84 -9.36 16.46
CA ILE A 6 2.51 -7.95 16.22
C ILE A 6 2.35 -7.29 17.58
N CYS A 7 3.11 -6.23 17.85
CA CYS A 7 3.08 -5.53 19.13
C CYS A 7 2.42 -4.15 19.03
N ASP A 8 2.49 -3.49 17.89
CA ASP A 8 1.75 -2.26 17.60
C ASP A 8 1.59 -2.09 16.10
N TYR A 9 0.62 -1.28 15.69
CA TYR A 9 0.37 -0.95 14.29
C TYR A 9 -0.28 0.41 14.16
N ILE A 10 0.02 1.11 13.06
CA ILE A 10 -0.57 2.39 12.73
C ILE A 10 -0.47 2.64 11.22
N ARG A 11 -1.38 3.46 10.69
CA ARG A 11 -1.37 3.87 9.30
C ARG A 11 -1.70 5.36 9.15
N THR A 12 -1.37 5.93 8.01
CA THR A 12 -1.94 7.21 7.61
C THR A 12 -3.42 7.03 7.24
N PRO A 13 -4.21 8.11 7.19
CA PRO A 13 -5.46 8.06 6.43
C PRO A 13 -5.15 7.70 4.98
N ILE A 14 -6.08 7.04 4.30
CA ILE A 14 -5.95 6.72 2.88
C ILE A 14 -6.44 7.89 2.04
N GLY A 15 -5.52 8.52 1.32
CA GLY A 15 -5.81 9.55 0.33
C GLY A 15 -6.32 8.95 -0.98
N ARG A 16 -7.21 9.65 -1.65
CA ARG A 16 -7.57 9.36 -3.03
C ARG A 16 -6.54 9.95 -4.00
N TYR A 17 -6.49 9.46 -5.22
CA TYR A 17 -5.68 10.05 -6.29
C TYR A 17 -5.96 11.55 -6.45
N GLY A 18 -4.89 12.34 -6.46
CA GLY A 18 -5.00 13.81 -6.52
C GLY A 18 -5.67 14.44 -5.29
N GLY A 19 -5.84 13.68 -4.18
CA GLY A 19 -6.46 14.13 -2.94
C GLY A 19 -5.49 14.77 -1.95
N ALA A 20 -5.82 14.66 -0.66
CA ALA A 20 -5.10 15.36 0.41
C ALA A 20 -3.60 15.00 0.48
N LEU A 21 -3.23 13.75 0.20
CA LEU A 21 -1.83 13.28 0.26
C LEU A 21 -1.05 13.52 -1.04
N ALA A 22 -1.66 14.00 -2.12
CA ALA A 22 -1.02 14.11 -3.43
C ALA A 22 0.25 15.00 -3.48
N SER A 23 0.38 15.94 -2.54
CA SER A 23 1.57 16.79 -2.44
C SER A 23 2.71 16.18 -1.61
N MET A 24 2.45 15.06 -0.92
CA MET A 24 3.41 14.43 -0.02
C MET A 24 4.28 13.42 -0.76
N ARG A 25 5.59 13.48 -0.57
CA ARG A 25 6.53 12.53 -1.14
C ARG A 25 6.33 11.14 -0.54
N ALA A 26 6.59 10.09 -1.33
CA ALA A 26 6.42 8.71 -0.86
C ALA A 26 7.35 8.37 0.32
N ASP A 27 8.58 8.84 0.31
CA ASP A 27 9.57 8.64 1.38
C ASP A 27 9.17 9.35 2.69
N ASP A 28 8.68 10.58 2.61
CA ASP A 28 8.12 11.31 3.75
C ASP A 28 6.86 10.64 4.30
N LEU A 29 5.98 10.19 3.41
CA LEU A 29 4.73 9.50 3.77
C LEU A 29 5.02 8.19 4.53
N GLY A 30 5.99 7.39 4.06
CA GLY A 30 6.42 6.15 4.72
C GLY A 30 7.05 6.38 6.10
N ALA A 31 7.69 7.53 6.31
CA ALA A 31 8.28 7.88 7.60
C ALA A 31 7.24 8.19 8.70
N ILE A 32 6.04 8.64 8.33
CA ILE A 32 5.01 9.05 9.29
C ILE A 32 4.58 7.91 10.22
N PRO A 33 4.12 6.75 9.73
CA PRO A 33 3.70 5.66 10.60
C PRO A 33 4.87 5.08 11.41
N ILE A 34 6.10 5.03 10.86
CA ILE A 34 7.29 4.58 11.60
C ILE A 34 7.54 5.50 12.80
N ARG A 35 7.59 6.81 12.57
CA ARG A 35 7.78 7.80 13.64
C ARG A 35 6.67 7.71 14.69
N ALA A 36 5.43 7.53 14.26
CA ALA A 36 4.30 7.40 15.19
C ALA A 36 4.41 6.14 16.06
N LEU A 37 4.86 5.01 15.51
CA LEU A 37 5.11 3.79 16.30
C LEU A 37 6.17 4.04 17.39
N VAL A 38 7.29 4.67 17.03
CA VAL A 38 8.35 5.01 18.00
C VAL A 38 7.83 5.95 19.09
N GLN A 39 7.07 6.96 18.74
CA GLN A 39 6.49 7.91 19.71
C GLN A 39 5.46 7.25 20.64
N ARG A 40 4.69 6.28 20.15
CA ARG A 40 3.69 5.55 20.96
C ARG A 40 4.31 4.50 21.89
N ASN A 41 5.54 4.08 21.60
CA ASN A 41 6.29 3.08 22.34
C ASN A 41 7.60 3.69 22.88
N PRO A 42 7.55 4.62 23.85
CA PRO A 42 8.74 5.32 24.33
C PRO A 42 9.76 4.41 25.04
N GLN A 43 9.33 3.22 25.46
CA GLN A 43 10.19 2.18 26.03
C GLN A 43 10.99 1.40 24.94
N LEU A 44 10.62 1.54 23.67
CA LEU A 44 11.30 0.88 22.57
C LEU A 44 12.69 1.48 22.36
N ASP A 45 13.73 0.69 22.59
CA ASP A 45 15.09 1.06 22.19
C ASP A 45 15.21 0.89 20.66
N THR A 46 15.16 2.00 19.95
CA THR A 46 15.24 2.03 18.49
C THR A 46 16.56 1.52 17.92
N SER A 47 17.63 1.49 18.73
CA SER A 47 18.92 0.91 18.34
C SER A 47 18.86 -0.62 18.24
N THR A 48 17.84 -1.24 18.83
CA THR A 48 17.59 -2.69 18.77
C THR A 48 16.70 -3.13 17.62
N VAL A 49 16.27 -2.20 16.76
CA VAL A 49 15.55 -2.53 15.52
C VAL A 49 16.54 -3.12 14.51
N ASP A 50 16.36 -4.39 14.21
CA ASP A 50 17.25 -5.11 13.29
C ASP A 50 17.03 -4.72 11.83
N GLU A 51 15.77 -4.44 11.42
CA GLU A 51 15.46 -4.07 10.05
C GLU A 51 14.11 -3.34 9.90
N VAL A 52 14.03 -2.46 8.91
CA VAL A 52 12.77 -1.89 8.41
C VAL A 52 12.46 -2.50 7.05
N ILE A 53 11.32 -3.19 6.93
CA ILE A 53 10.89 -3.82 5.68
C ILE A 53 9.60 -3.15 5.21
N LEU A 54 9.64 -2.43 4.08
CA LEU A 54 8.44 -1.82 3.50
C LEU A 54 8.13 -2.40 2.13
N GLY A 55 6.84 -2.69 1.92
CA GLY A 55 6.30 -2.96 0.59
C GLY A 55 6.10 -1.65 -0.19
N CYS A 56 6.51 -1.65 -1.47
CA CYS A 56 6.24 -0.57 -2.41
C CYS A 56 6.22 -1.14 -3.82
N ALA A 57 5.12 -0.92 -4.55
CA ALA A 57 4.95 -1.49 -5.88
C ALA A 57 5.57 -0.62 -6.98
N ASN A 58 5.33 0.69 -6.94
CA ASN A 58 5.95 1.63 -7.87
C ASN A 58 7.23 2.20 -7.26
N GLN A 59 8.36 1.85 -7.86
CA GLN A 59 9.68 2.33 -7.44
C GLN A 59 10.37 3.13 -8.56
N ALA A 60 9.59 3.82 -9.37
CA ALA A 60 10.09 4.58 -10.51
C ALA A 60 10.37 6.05 -10.20
N GLY A 61 9.78 6.59 -9.13
CA GLY A 61 9.85 7.99 -8.74
C GLY A 61 10.70 8.26 -7.50
N GLU A 62 10.12 8.97 -6.56
CA GLU A 62 10.75 9.38 -5.29
C GLU A 62 11.05 8.19 -4.36
N ASP A 63 10.47 7.04 -4.65
CA ASP A 63 10.56 5.74 -4.01
C ASP A 63 11.66 4.83 -4.58
N ASN A 64 12.41 5.28 -5.60
CA ASN A 64 13.35 4.44 -6.35
C ASN A 64 14.62 4.00 -5.60
N ARG A 65 15.00 4.67 -4.53
CA ARG A 65 16.29 4.46 -3.81
C ARG A 65 16.10 3.71 -2.49
N ASN A 66 15.32 2.63 -2.50
CA ASN A 66 14.99 1.87 -1.29
C ASN A 66 14.19 2.73 -0.30
N VAL A 67 12.90 2.89 -0.60
CA VAL A 67 12.00 3.75 0.19
C VAL A 67 11.91 3.32 1.66
N ALA A 68 12.09 2.05 1.98
CA ALA A 68 12.13 1.57 3.37
C ALA A 68 13.28 2.22 4.15
N ARG A 69 14.49 2.20 3.57
CA ARG A 69 15.65 2.83 4.19
C ARG A 69 15.51 4.35 4.29
N MET A 70 14.99 4.99 3.24
CA MET A 70 14.74 6.43 3.26
C MET A 70 13.73 6.82 4.34
N SER A 71 12.62 6.10 4.42
CA SER A 71 11.58 6.33 5.44
C SER A 71 12.08 6.08 6.87
N ALA A 72 12.93 5.06 7.08
CA ALA A 72 13.56 4.78 8.37
C ALA A 72 14.41 5.96 8.85
N LEU A 73 15.27 6.49 7.99
CA LEU A 73 16.12 7.65 8.29
C LEU A 73 15.29 8.92 8.52
N LEU A 74 14.30 9.19 7.68
CA LEU A 74 13.39 10.33 7.80
C LEU A 74 12.50 10.22 9.06
N ALA A 75 12.21 9.02 9.54
CA ALA A 75 11.51 8.79 10.78
C ALA A 75 12.37 9.09 12.02
N GLY A 76 13.70 9.15 11.85
CA GLY A 76 14.65 9.41 12.92
C GLY A 76 15.19 8.15 13.60
N LEU A 77 15.09 6.98 12.95
CA LEU A 77 15.76 5.77 13.43
C LEU A 77 17.27 5.92 13.31
N PRO A 78 18.05 5.21 14.14
CA PRO A 78 19.51 5.17 14.06
C PRO A 78 20.01 4.81 12.65
N ILE A 79 21.17 5.37 12.28
CA ILE A 79 21.77 5.13 10.95
C ILE A 79 22.24 3.68 10.77
N GLU A 80 22.36 2.93 11.83
CA GLU A 80 22.71 1.52 11.84
C GLU A 80 21.55 0.62 11.43
N VAL A 81 20.29 1.07 11.58
CA VAL A 81 19.11 0.28 11.24
C VAL A 81 18.97 0.16 9.71
N PRO A 82 19.15 -1.02 9.14
CA PRO A 82 19.02 -1.22 7.70
C PRO A 82 17.56 -1.13 7.24
N GLY A 83 17.36 -1.10 5.93
CA GLY A 83 16.01 -1.12 5.36
C GLY A 83 15.97 -1.86 4.04
N THR A 84 14.89 -2.60 3.80
CA THR A 84 14.66 -3.36 2.58
C THR A 84 13.29 -3.03 2.01
N THR A 85 13.24 -2.72 0.71
CA THR A 85 11.98 -2.52 -0.02
C THR A 85 11.66 -3.78 -0.82
N ILE A 86 10.45 -4.30 -0.65
CA ILE A 86 9.99 -5.50 -1.36
C ILE A 86 8.77 -5.19 -2.23
N ASN A 87 8.61 -5.97 -3.29
CA ASN A 87 7.52 -5.80 -4.23
C ASN A 87 6.83 -7.13 -4.55
N ARG A 88 5.54 -7.22 -4.20
CA ARG A 88 4.56 -8.19 -4.67
C ARG A 88 3.28 -7.44 -5.03
N LEU A 89 3.41 -6.34 -5.77
CA LEU A 89 2.30 -5.46 -6.15
C LEU A 89 1.42 -5.10 -4.93
N CYS A 90 0.11 -5.23 -5.02
CA CYS A 90 -0.84 -4.89 -3.94
C CYS A 90 -0.63 -5.71 -2.64
N GLY A 91 0.07 -6.85 -2.69
CA GLY A 91 0.41 -7.70 -1.54
C GLY A 91 1.72 -7.33 -0.83
N SER A 92 2.46 -6.31 -1.30
CA SER A 92 3.82 -6.01 -0.83
C SER A 92 3.90 -5.71 0.67
N GLY A 93 2.95 -4.96 1.21
CA GLY A 93 2.91 -4.65 2.65
C GLY A 93 2.72 -5.90 3.52
N MET A 94 1.85 -6.82 3.10
CA MET A 94 1.67 -8.11 3.77
C MET A 94 2.92 -8.99 3.64
N ASP A 95 3.57 -8.98 2.47
CA ASP A 95 4.84 -9.70 2.26
C ASP A 95 5.98 -9.16 3.15
N ALA A 96 6.01 -7.84 3.42
CA ALA A 96 6.95 -7.24 4.37
C ALA A 96 6.78 -7.84 5.77
N VAL A 97 5.53 -7.95 6.25
CA VAL A 97 5.21 -8.59 7.54
C VAL A 97 5.59 -10.08 7.53
N ILE A 98 5.33 -10.79 6.43
CA ILE A 98 5.69 -12.20 6.28
C ILE A 98 7.21 -12.38 6.27
N ALA A 99 7.96 -11.50 5.58
CA ALA A 99 9.42 -11.55 5.53
C ALA A 99 10.03 -11.33 6.92
N ALA A 100 9.61 -10.29 7.65
CA ALA A 100 10.01 -10.06 9.04
C ALA A 100 9.69 -11.27 9.94
N THR A 101 8.48 -11.83 9.79
CA THR A 101 8.05 -13.02 10.55
C THR A 101 8.98 -14.22 10.29
N ARG A 102 9.34 -14.47 9.03
CA ARG A 102 10.23 -15.57 8.65
C ARG A 102 11.63 -15.39 9.22
N ALA A 103 12.20 -14.19 9.16
CA ALA A 103 13.50 -13.88 9.72
C ALA A 103 13.53 -14.06 11.24
N ILE A 104 12.48 -13.61 11.96
CA ILE A 104 12.31 -13.83 13.40
C ILE A 104 12.20 -15.32 13.71
N LYS A 105 11.37 -16.08 12.99
CA LYS A 105 11.20 -17.53 13.23
C LYS A 105 12.46 -18.33 12.90
N ALA A 106 13.28 -17.83 11.98
CA ALA A 106 14.60 -18.41 11.67
C ALA A 106 15.67 -18.08 12.73
N GLY A 107 15.42 -17.10 13.61
CA GLY A 107 16.37 -16.63 14.61
C GLY A 107 17.44 -15.71 14.05
N GLU A 108 17.21 -15.09 12.89
CA GLU A 108 18.14 -14.16 12.24
C GLU A 108 18.02 -12.75 12.80
N ILE A 109 16.79 -12.34 13.19
CA ILE A 109 16.48 -11.06 13.82
C ILE A 109 15.49 -11.24 14.96
N ASP A 110 15.38 -10.25 15.84
CA ASP A 110 14.44 -10.23 16.95
C ASP A 110 13.34 -9.17 16.82
N LEU A 111 13.63 -8.05 16.14
CA LEU A 111 12.76 -6.88 16.10
C LEU A 111 12.80 -6.23 14.72
N ALA A 112 11.65 -6.11 14.09
CA ALA A 112 11.52 -5.42 12.82
C ALA A 112 10.35 -4.42 12.82
N ILE A 113 10.47 -3.37 12.01
CA ILE A 113 9.34 -2.54 11.61
C ILE A 113 8.97 -2.95 10.18
N ALA A 114 7.76 -3.49 10.01
CA ALA A 114 7.29 -3.97 8.71
C ALA A 114 6.01 -3.22 8.29
N GLY A 115 5.84 -3.00 6.99
CA GLY A 115 4.66 -2.29 6.50
C GLY A 115 4.73 -2.00 5.01
N GLY A 116 4.29 -0.81 4.61
CA GLY A 116 4.37 -0.41 3.21
C GLY A 116 3.96 1.04 2.99
N VAL A 117 4.31 1.55 1.82
CA VAL A 117 3.95 2.89 1.35
C VAL A 117 3.69 2.86 -0.14
N GLU A 118 2.68 3.61 -0.57
CA GLU A 118 2.41 3.85 -1.99
C GLU A 118 1.90 5.27 -2.16
N SER A 119 2.46 6.01 -3.10
CA SER A 119 1.91 7.28 -3.55
C SER A 119 1.63 7.21 -5.05
N MET A 120 0.40 6.82 -5.39
CA MET A 120 0.00 6.70 -6.78
C MET A 120 -0.22 8.08 -7.43
N SER A 121 -0.54 9.11 -6.64
CA SER A 121 -0.66 10.50 -7.10
C SER A 121 0.68 11.07 -7.58
N ARG A 122 1.80 10.56 -7.08
CA ARG A 122 3.14 11.04 -7.41
C ARG A 122 3.93 10.09 -8.30
N ALA A 123 3.28 9.03 -8.78
CA ALA A 123 3.87 8.13 -9.75
C ALA A 123 4.31 8.93 -11.01
N PRO A 124 5.57 8.85 -11.42
CA PRO A 124 6.10 9.71 -12.47
C PRO A 124 5.67 9.25 -13.86
N PHE A 125 5.74 10.17 -14.82
CA PHE A 125 5.85 9.79 -16.21
C PHE A 125 7.22 9.16 -16.46
N VAL A 126 7.26 8.06 -17.23
CA VAL A 126 8.48 7.32 -17.55
C VAL A 126 8.63 7.17 -19.05
N MET A 127 9.87 7.22 -19.53
CA MET A 127 10.21 7.16 -20.94
C MET A 127 11.35 6.16 -21.16
N PRO A 128 11.23 5.23 -22.13
CA PRO A 128 12.33 4.31 -22.48
C PRO A 128 13.49 5.07 -23.13
N LYS A 129 14.65 4.44 -23.11
CA LYS A 129 15.76 4.88 -23.97
C LYS A 129 15.39 4.64 -25.43
N ALA A 130 15.87 5.50 -26.32
CA ALA A 130 15.69 5.29 -27.75
C ALA A 130 16.46 4.04 -28.20
N ASP A 131 15.82 3.17 -28.99
CA ASP A 131 16.42 1.94 -29.55
C ASP A 131 17.35 2.25 -30.74
N HIS A 132 17.15 3.40 -31.37
CA HIS A 132 17.90 3.82 -32.57
C HIS A 132 18.46 5.21 -32.42
N ALA A 133 19.62 5.43 -33.03
CA ALA A 133 20.17 6.79 -33.16
C ALA A 133 19.20 7.69 -33.94
N PHE A 134 19.13 8.96 -33.53
CA PHE A 134 18.27 9.98 -34.14
C PHE A 134 16.74 9.67 -34.08
N SER A 135 16.31 8.87 -33.12
CA SER A 135 14.87 8.67 -32.89
C SER A 135 14.15 10.01 -32.68
N ARG A 136 12.99 10.18 -33.33
CA ARG A 136 12.19 11.41 -33.29
C ARG A 136 10.82 11.23 -32.64
N THR A 137 10.52 10.03 -32.14
CA THR A 137 9.22 9.66 -31.55
C THR A 137 9.45 9.11 -30.14
N PRO A 138 9.57 9.98 -29.12
CA PRO A 138 9.63 9.51 -27.75
C PRO A 138 8.27 8.96 -27.33
N GLU A 139 8.27 7.84 -26.62
CA GLU A 139 7.08 7.27 -25.99
C GLU A 139 7.12 7.58 -24.49
N VAL A 140 6.02 8.08 -23.93
CA VAL A 140 5.92 8.44 -22.51
C VAL A 140 4.75 7.71 -21.89
N PHE A 141 4.98 7.04 -20.78
CA PHE A 141 3.98 6.29 -20.04
C PHE A 141 3.70 6.95 -18.69
N ASP A 142 2.42 7.00 -18.31
CA ASP A 142 2.02 7.27 -16.93
C ASP A 142 2.24 6.00 -16.09
N SER A 143 3.05 6.07 -15.04
CA SER A 143 3.34 4.92 -14.21
C SER A 143 2.36 4.76 -13.03
N THR A 144 1.31 5.56 -12.96
CA THR A 144 0.30 5.51 -11.89
C THR A 144 -0.41 4.17 -11.83
N ILE A 145 -0.87 3.68 -12.99
CA ILE A 145 -1.63 2.44 -13.10
C ILE A 145 -1.43 1.82 -14.49
N GLY A 146 -1.58 0.51 -14.56
CA GLY A 146 -1.47 -0.22 -15.82
C GLY A 146 -0.04 -0.60 -16.20
N TRP A 147 0.07 -1.14 -17.42
CA TRP A 147 1.31 -1.66 -17.96
C TRP A 147 2.13 -0.54 -18.63
N ARG A 148 3.44 -0.66 -18.54
CA ARG A 148 4.44 0.16 -19.23
C ARG A 148 5.62 -0.72 -19.61
N PHE A 149 6.32 -0.38 -20.69
CA PHE A 149 7.45 -1.19 -21.21
C PHE A 149 7.06 -2.66 -21.41
N VAL A 150 5.94 -2.88 -22.09
CA VAL A 150 5.33 -4.20 -22.26
C VAL A 150 6.30 -5.14 -22.97
N ASN A 151 6.54 -6.31 -22.37
CA ASN A 151 7.24 -7.41 -23.02
C ASN A 151 6.27 -8.13 -23.97
N LEU A 152 6.56 -8.08 -25.26
CA LEU A 152 5.68 -8.63 -26.31
C LEU A 152 5.44 -10.15 -26.17
N VAL A 153 6.42 -10.91 -25.67
CA VAL A 153 6.25 -12.35 -25.41
C VAL A 153 5.28 -12.58 -24.25
N MET A 154 5.42 -11.77 -23.19
CA MET A 154 4.50 -11.81 -22.04
C MET A 154 3.08 -11.45 -22.46
N GLU A 155 2.92 -10.39 -23.27
CA GLU A 155 1.63 -9.97 -23.81
C GLU A 155 0.98 -11.06 -24.65
N ALA A 156 1.74 -11.69 -25.56
CA ALA A 156 1.23 -12.75 -26.44
C ALA A 156 0.81 -14.01 -25.67
N GLN A 157 1.51 -14.35 -24.58
CA GLN A 157 1.24 -15.56 -23.81
C GLN A 157 0.16 -15.39 -22.75
N TYR A 158 0.15 -14.24 -22.06
CA TYR A 158 -0.65 -14.05 -20.85
C TYR A 158 -1.53 -12.79 -20.86
N GLY A 159 -1.38 -11.95 -21.89
CA GLY A 159 -2.06 -10.66 -21.94
C GLY A 159 -1.48 -9.63 -20.97
N VAL A 160 -1.97 -8.41 -21.09
CA VAL A 160 -1.59 -7.25 -20.26
C VAL A 160 -2.85 -6.51 -19.81
N ASP A 161 -3.84 -7.26 -19.35
CA ASP A 161 -5.12 -6.71 -18.93
C ASP A 161 -4.92 -5.72 -17.78
N SER A 162 -5.63 -4.60 -17.84
CA SER A 162 -5.70 -3.66 -16.72
C SER A 162 -6.50 -4.27 -15.56
N MET A 163 -6.38 -3.72 -14.36
CA MET A 163 -7.16 -4.22 -13.21
C MET A 163 -8.68 -4.19 -13.42
N PRO A 164 -9.28 -3.17 -14.06
CA PRO A 164 -10.69 -3.22 -14.42
C PRO A 164 -11.04 -4.34 -15.41
N GLU A 165 -10.16 -4.61 -16.41
CA GLU A 165 -10.36 -5.73 -17.33
C GLU A 165 -10.25 -7.08 -16.62
N THR A 166 -9.29 -7.23 -15.70
CA THR A 166 -9.20 -8.42 -14.85
C THR A 166 -10.47 -8.62 -14.02
N ALA A 167 -11.04 -7.55 -13.48
CA ALA A 167 -12.32 -7.62 -12.76
C ALA A 167 -13.48 -8.05 -13.66
N GLU A 168 -13.53 -7.58 -14.92
CA GLU A 168 -14.52 -8.06 -15.90
C GLU A 168 -14.32 -9.56 -16.23
N ASN A 169 -13.07 -10.02 -16.38
CA ASN A 169 -12.77 -11.43 -16.58
C ASN A 169 -13.26 -12.31 -15.41
N VAL A 170 -13.06 -11.84 -14.17
CA VAL A 170 -13.58 -12.51 -12.97
C VAL A 170 -15.11 -12.55 -12.97
N ALA A 171 -15.75 -11.41 -13.28
CA ALA A 171 -17.21 -11.32 -13.35
C ALA A 171 -17.78 -12.29 -14.39
N GLU A 172 -17.18 -12.37 -15.56
CA GLU A 172 -17.57 -13.28 -16.64
C GLU A 172 -17.34 -14.75 -16.27
N THR A 173 -16.14 -15.09 -15.76
CA THR A 173 -15.76 -16.45 -15.39
C THR A 173 -16.66 -17.04 -14.30
N PHE A 174 -17.05 -16.25 -13.33
CA PHE A 174 -17.85 -16.69 -12.18
C PHE A 174 -19.33 -16.30 -12.28
N GLY A 175 -19.77 -15.70 -13.38
CA GLY A 175 -21.16 -15.30 -13.58
C GLY A 175 -21.65 -14.25 -12.58
N ILE A 176 -20.77 -13.32 -12.16
CA ILE A 176 -21.10 -12.30 -11.16
C ILE A 176 -21.81 -11.13 -11.84
N SER A 177 -23.08 -10.93 -11.53
CA SER A 177 -23.89 -9.89 -12.12
C SER A 177 -23.46 -8.48 -11.67
N ARG A 178 -23.78 -7.48 -12.49
CA ARG A 178 -23.63 -6.06 -12.12
C ARG A 178 -24.36 -5.73 -10.81
N ALA A 179 -25.52 -6.28 -10.59
CA ALA A 179 -26.31 -6.06 -9.38
C ALA A 179 -25.61 -6.61 -8.12
N ASP A 180 -24.96 -7.78 -8.24
CA ASP A 180 -24.19 -8.37 -7.13
C ASP A 180 -22.94 -7.53 -6.82
N GLN A 181 -22.23 -7.05 -7.83
CA GLN A 181 -21.08 -6.16 -7.68
C GLN A 181 -21.47 -4.85 -6.98
N ASP A 182 -22.55 -4.23 -7.40
CA ASP A 182 -23.06 -3.00 -6.79
C ASP A 182 -23.55 -3.22 -5.36
N ALA A 183 -24.21 -4.36 -5.09
CA ALA A 183 -24.65 -4.73 -3.74
C ALA A 183 -23.44 -4.95 -2.80
N PHE A 184 -22.37 -5.59 -3.29
CA PHE A 184 -21.14 -5.76 -2.55
C PHE A 184 -20.49 -4.40 -2.25
N ALA A 185 -20.37 -3.52 -3.24
CA ALA A 185 -19.82 -2.17 -3.08
C ALA A 185 -20.62 -1.34 -2.08
N LEU A 186 -21.95 -1.35 -2.17
CA LEU A 186 -22.84 -0.67 -1.22
C LEU A 186 -22.63 -1.17 0.21
N ARG A 187 -22.54 -2.49 0.38
CA ARG A 187 -22.28 -3.11 1.68
C ARG A 187 -20.90 -2.68 2.23
N SER A 188 -19.87 -2.62 1.38
CA SER A 188 -18.54 -2.16 1.74
C SER A 188 -18.54 -0.71 2.23
N GLN A 189 -19.19 0.20 1.51
CA GLN A 189 -19.35 1.60 1.91
C GLN A 189 -20.08 1.73 3.27
N LYS A 190 -21.20 1.04 3.44
CA LYS A 190 -21.95 1.04 4.72
C LYS A 190 -21.10 0.53 5.88
N ARG A 191 -20.29 -0.51 5.68
CA ARG A 191 -19.40 -1.07 6.70
C ARG A 191 -18.29 -0.08 7.06
N ALA A 192 -17.66 0.56 6.08
CA ALA A 192 -16.63 1.57 6.31
C ALA A 192 -17.18 2.75 7.12
N MET A 193 -18.34 3.28 6.73
CA MET A 193 -18.99 4.37 7.47
C MET A 193 -19.35 3.97 8.92
N LYS A 194 -19.87 2.76 9.12
CA LYS A 194 -20.20 2.26 10.46
C LYS A 194 -18.95 2.04 11.33
N ALA A 195 -17.82 1.70 10.72
CA ALA A 195 -16.57 1.42 11.42
C ALA A 195 -15.68 2.65 11.60
N ARG A 196 -16.11 3.85 11.22
CA ARG A 196 -15.31 5.08 11.19
C ARG A 196 -14.57 5.36 12.48
N ASP A 197 -15.26 5.33 13.63
CA ASP A 197 -14.65 5.60 14.94
C ASP A 197 -13.63 4.54 15.34
N ARG A 198 -13.86 3.29 14.97
CA ARG A 198 -12.90 2.21 15.18
C ARG A 198 -11.67 2.37 14.27
N LEU A 199 -11.86 2.70 13.00
CA LEU A 199 -10.77 2.91 12.04
C LEU A 199 -9.90 4.11 12.43
N ARG A 200 -10.47 5.14 13.05
CA ARG A 200 -9.71 6.29 13.59
C ARG A 200 -8.63 5.87 14.60
N GLN A 201 -8.82 4.79 15.34
CA GLN A 201 -7.86 4.33 16.35
C GLN A 201 -6.55 3.82 15.75
N GLU A 202 -6.56 3.43 14.48
CA GLU A 202 -5.37 2.97 13.75
C GLU A 202 -4.73 4.08 12.89
N ILE A 203 -5.29 5.29 12.89
CA ILE A 203 -4.85 6.38 12.03
C ILE A 203 -3.98 7.37 12.79
N VAL A 204 -2.80 7.69 12.25
CA VAL A 204 -2.00 8.84 12.66
C VAL A 204 -2.40 10.05 11.82
N VAL A 205 -2.67 11.18 12.49
CA VAL A 205 -3.00 12.43 11.81
C VAL A 205 -1.81 12.92 10.98
N VAL A 206 -2.06 13.23 9.72
CA VAL A 206 -1.04 13.75 8.81
C VAL A 206 -1.18 15.26 8.68
N LYS A 207 -0.13 16.00 9.06
CA LYS A 207 -0.06 17.44 8.88
C LYS A 207 0.43 17.77 7.49
N ILE A 208 -0.44 18.34 6.66
CA ILE A 208 -0.14 18.76 5.30
C ILE A 208 0.13 20.26 5.30
N ALA A 209 1.31 20.66 4.86
CA ALA A 209 1.68 22.06 4.68
C ALA A 209 1.46 22.45 3.21
N PRO A 210 0.40 23.18 2.86
CA PRO A 210 0.21 23.65 1.50
C PRO A 210 1.26 24.72 1.15
N ARG A 211 1.48 24.95 -0.15
CA ARG A 211 2.40 26.02 -0.61
C ARG A 211 2.00 27.42 -0.10
N LYS A 212 0.71 27.65 0.14
CA LYS A 212 0.15 28.89 0.68
C LYS A 212 -0.96 28.56 1.65
N GLY A 213 -1.03 29.28 2.77
CA GLY A 213 -2.06 29.12 3.79
C GLY A 213 -1.63 28.25 4.99
N PRO A 214 -2.52 28.05 5.95
CA PRO A 214 -2.25 27.27 7.15
C PRO A 214 -2.15 25.77 6.82
N SER A 215 -1.44 25.03 7.67
CA SER A 215 -1.40 23.57 7.59
C SER A 215 -2.79 22.98 7.81
N VAL A 216 -3.10 21.94 7.06
CA VAL A 216 -4.34 21.16 7.19
C VAL A 216 -4.03 19.85 7.89
N LEU A 217 -4.88 19.44 8.83
CA LEU A 217 -4.80 18.12 9.44
C LEU A 217 -5.67 17.16 8.65
N PHE A 218 -5.05 16.09 8.16
CA PHE A 218 -5.71 15.01 7.44
C PHE A 218 -5.78 13.78 8.37
N GLU A 219 -6.99 13.39 8.74
CA GLU A 219 -7.25 12.42 9.81
C GLU A 219 -8.31 11.36 9.46
N GLU A 220 -8.83 11.40 8.24
CA GLU A 220 -9.91 10.49 7.78
C GLU A 220 -9.65 9.97 6.38
N ASP A 221 -10.05 8.73 6.13
CA ASP A 221 -9.99 8.13 4.80
C ASP A 221 -10.90 8.86 3.81
N GLU A 222 -10.42 9.18 2.61
CA GLU A 222 -11.17 9.96 1.61
C GLU A 222 -12.16 9.13 0.78
N HIS A 223 -12.02 7.82 0.70
CA HIS A 223 -12.87 6.98 -0.15
C HIS A 223 -14.25 6.65 0.41
N PRO A 224 -14.44 6.42 1.73
CA PRO A 224 -15.76 6.15 2.28
C PRO A 224 -16.75 7.29 2.00
N ARG A 225 -17.89 6.94 1.43
CA ARG A 225 -18.93 7.92 1.05
C ARG A 225 -20.34 7.34 1.10
N GLU A 226 -21.30 8.19 1.35
CA GLU A 226 -22.70 7.82 1.25
C GLU A 226 -23.10 7.55 -0.20
N THR A 227 -23.69 6.40 -0.42
CA THR A 227 -24.21 5.97 -1.73
C THR A 227 -25.47 5.13 -1.57
N SER A 228 -26.12 4.79 -2.68
CA SER A 228 -27.31 3.93 -2.71
C SER A 228 -27.25 2.99 -3.91
N ALA A 229 -28.06 1.92 -3.88
CA ALA A 229 -28.16 1.00 -5.01
C ALA A 229 -28.52 1.71 -6.31
N ALA A 230 -29.44 2.67 -6.25
CA ALA A 230 -29.85 3.47 -7.43
C ALA A 230 -28.69 4.32 -7.97
N LYS A 231 -27.89 4.96 -7.10
CA LYS A 231 -26.72 5.74 -7.52
C LYS A 231 -25.66 4.86 -8.17
N LEU A 232 -25.41 3.66 -7.63
CA LEU A 232 -24.44 2.71 -8.19
C LEU A 232 -24.93 2.18 -9.55
N ALA A 233 -26.18 1.76 -9.65
CA ALA A 233 -26.77 1.25 -10.88
C ALA A 233 -26.73 2.25 -12.04
N ALA A 234 -26.80 3.56 -11.73
CA ALA A 234 -26.74 4.63 -12.73
C ALA A 234 -25.32 4.91 -13.28
N LEU A 235 -24.27 4.31 -12.71
CA LEU A 235 -22.91 4.52 -13.18
C LEU A 235 -22.63 3.74 -14.47
N ASN A 236 -21.93 4.40 -15.40
CA ASN A 236 -21.45 3.75 -16.61
C ASN A 236 -20.32 2.76 -16.32
N ALA A 237 -20.21 1.71 -17.12
CA ALA A 237 -19.10 0.77 -17.15
C ALA A 237 -18.14 1.14 -18.31
N PRO A 238 -17.10 1.96 -18.05
CA PRO A 238 -16.31 2.55 -19.13
C PRO A 238 -15.16 1.67 -19.61
N PHE A 239 -14.83 0.61 -18.87
CA PHE A 239 -13.59 -0.15 -19.09
C PHE A 239 -13.73 -1.20 -20.19
N ARG A 240 -14.93 -1.79 -20.35
CA ARG A 240 -15.24 -2.78 -21.39
C ARG A 240 -16.60 -2.49 -22.01
N LYS A 241 -16.72 -2.59 -23.35
CA LYS A 241 -18.02 -2.44 -24.02
C LYS A 241 -18.97 -3.54 -23.55
N GLY A 242 -20.11 -3.14 -22.97
CA GLY A 242 -21.07 -4.09 -22.37
C GLY A 242 -20.61 -4.66 -21.03
N GLY A 243 -19.57 -4.10 -20.41
CA GLY A 243 -19.05 -4.53 -19.13
C GLY A 243 -19.90 -4.12 -17.93
N SER A 244 -19.44 -4.48 -16.76
CA SER A 244 -20.15 -4.32 -15.48
C SER A 244 -19.35 -3.52 -14.43
N VAL A 245 -18.03 -3.37 -14.61
CA VAL A 245 -17.15 -2.66 -13.68
C VAL A 245 -17.29 -1.15 -13.85
N THR A 246 -17.48 -0.45 -12.73
CA THR A 246 -17.72 1.00 -12.67
C THR A 246 -16.83 1.67 -11.64
N ALA A 247 -16.78 3.00 -11.63
CA ALA A 247 -16.14 3.77 -10.56
C ALA A 247 -16.77 3.56 -9.16
N GLY A 248 -17.96 2.96 -9.09
CA GLY A 248 -18.66 2.68 -7.84
C GLY A 248 -18.38 1.30 -7.25
N ASN A 249 -18.01 0.34 -8.08
CA ASN A 249 -17.74 -1.05 -7.69
C ASN A 249 -16.30 -1.50 -7.93
N ALA A 250 -15.43 -0.61 -8.40
CA ALA A 250 -13.98 -0.81 -8.51
C ALA A 250 -13.22 -0.19 -7.34
N SER A 251 -11.99 -0.64 -7.11
CA SER A 251 -11.04 -0.01 -6.18
C SER A 251 -10.65 1.38 -6.66
N GLY A 252 -10.38 2.27 -5.71
CA GLY A 252 -9.75 3.56 -6.02
C GLY A 252 -8.25 3.46 -6.24
N VAL A 253 -7.70 4.50 -6.83
CA VAL A 253 -6.25 4.78 -6.87
C VAL A 253 -5.92 5.62 -5.65
N ASN A 254 -4.89 5.24 -4.88
CA ASN A 254 -4.71 5.71 -3.51
C ASN A 254 -3.29 6.12 -3.17
N ASP A 255 -3.19 6.95 -2.12
CA ASP A 255 -1.95 7.30 -1.44
C ASP A 255 -2.06 6.88 0.03
N GLY A 256 -1.01 6.29 0.60
CA GLY A 256 -1.02 5.91 2.01
C GLY A 256 0.22 5.16 2.45
N ALA A 257 0.38 5.02 3.76
CA ALA A 257 1.44 4.23 4.39
C ALA A 257 0.95 3.57 5.67
N ALA A 258 1.54 2.43 6.00
CA ALA A 258 1.28 1.71 7.24
C ALA A 258 2.57 1.09 7.77
N ALA A 259 2.66 0.94 9.10
CA ALA A 259 3.77 0.25 9.75
C ALA A 259 3.29 -0.53 10.98
N LEU A 260 4.00 -1.63 11.25
CA LEU A 260 3.78 -2.53 12.39
C LEU A 260 5.11 -2.82 13.07
N ILE A 261 5.09 -2.99 14.39
CA ILE A 261 6.21 -3.56 15.16
C ILE A 261 6.02 -5.07 15.20
N ILE A 262 6.99 -5.80 14.66
CA ILE A 262 7.03 -7.26 14.66
C ILE A 262 8.22 -7.70 15.53
N ALA A 263 7.95 -8.48 16.57
CA ALA A 263 8.93 -8.82 17.56
C ALA A 263 8.95 -10.31 17.92
N SER A 264 10.13 -10.84 18.28
CA SER A 264 10.29 -12.13 18.94
C SER A 264 9.89 -12.04 20.42
N GLU A 265 9.74 -13.17 21.11
CA GLU A 265 9.53 -13.18 22.57
C GLU A 265 10.66 -12.49 23.34
N VAL A 266 11.88 -12.56 22.83
CA VAL A 266 13.06 -11.91 23.41
C VAL A 266 12.95 -10.41 23.29
N ALA A 267 12.64 -9.90 22.10
CA ALA A 267 12.47 -8.47 21.86
C ALA A 267 11.26 -7.90 22.58
N VAL A 268 10.17 -8.64 22.69
CA VAL A 268 8.99 -8.27 23.49
C VAL A 268 9.39 -8.01 24.94
N LYS A 269 10.13 -8.92 25.57
CA LYS A 269 10.58 -8.77 26.95
C LYS A 269 11.60 -7.66 27.11
N ARG A 270 12.58 -7.56 26.20
CA ARG A 270 13.66 -6.56 26.23
C ARG A 270 13.12 -5.13 26.14
N ASN A 271 12.11 -4.91 25.32
CA ASN A 271 11.54 -3.59 25.05
C ASN A 271 10.19 -3.34 25.76
N ASP A 272 9.79 -4.19 26.70
CA ASP A 272 8.49 -4.09 27.41
C ASP A 272 7.30 -3.86 26.45
N LEU A 273 7.27 -4.61 25.34
CA LEU A 273 6.21 -4.53 24.33
C LEU A 273 5.03 -5.42 24.72
N THR A 274 3.84 -5.05 24.31
CA THR A 274 2.62 -5.84 24.52
C THR A 274 2.24 -6.55 23.23
N PRO A 275 2.31 -7.91 23.15
CA PRO A 275 1.83 -8.65 22.00
C PRO A 275 0.33 -8.49 21.79
N ILE A 276 -0.09 -8.05 20.60
CA ILE A 276 -1.50 -7.91 20.20
C ILE A 276 -1.97 -9.19 19.51
N ALA A 277 -1.10 -9.76 18.65
CA ALA A 277 -1.41 -10.98 17.91
C ALA A 277 -0.14 -11.77 17.62
N ARG A 278 -0.27 -13.11 17.56
CA ARG A 278 0.77 -14.03 17.11
C ARG A 278 0.60 -14.29 15.61
N ILE A 279 1.68 -14.19 14.84
CA ILE A 279 1.66 -14.50 13.42
C ILE A 279 1.89 -16.01 13.24
N LEU A 280 0.86 -16.71 12.82
CA LEU A 280 0.92 -18.17 12.65
C LEU A 280 1.77 -18.56 11.44
N GLY A 281 1.62 -17.83 10.33
CA GLY A 281 2.37 -18.08 9.11
C GLY A 281 1.91 -17.19 7.97
N GLY A 282 2.56 -17.36 6.82
CA GLY A 282 2.20 -16.70 5.57
C GLY A 282 2.42 -17.65 4.40
N ALA A 283 1.56 -17.55 3.39
CA ALA A 283 1.65 -18.31 2.16
C ALA A 283 1.45 -17.41 0.94
N THR A 284 2.07 -17.79 -0.16
CA THR A 284 1.90 -17.15 -1.46
C THR A 284 1.64 -18.21 -2.51
N ALA A 285 0.83 -17.88 -3.52
CA ALA A 285 0.51 -18.78 -4.62
C ALA A 285 0.54 -18.01 -5.95
N GLY A 286 1.03 -18.64 -6.99
CA GLY A 286 0.88 -18.17 -8.37
C GLY A 286 -0.47 -18.58 -8.93
N LEU A 287 -1.01 -17.75 -9.81
CA LEU A 287 -2.28 -17.96 -10.51
C LEU A 287 -2.14 -17.54 -11.98
N ALA A 288 -3.03 -18.00 -12.85
CA ALA A 288 -3.11 -17.51 -14.21
C ALA A 288 -3.30 -15.97 -14.21
N PRO A 289 -2.55 -15.23 -15.06
CA PRO A 289 -2.55 -13.77 -15.03
C PRO A 289 -3.87 -13.09 -15.43
N ARG A 290 -4.79 -13.81 -16.10
CA ARG A 290 -6.06 -13.28 -16.61
C ARG A 290 -7.25 -13.63 -15.74
#